data_9126f4a69ed55b443cfaf8f7bbe234e1
#
_entry.id   9126f4a69ed55b443cfaf8f7bbe234e1
#
_cell.length_a   1.000
_cell.length_b   1.000
_cell.length_c   1.000
_cell.angle_alpha   90.00
_cell.angle_beta   90.00
_cell.angle_gamma   90.00
#
_symmetry.space_group_name_H-M   'P 1'
#
loop_
_entity.id
_entity.type
_entity.pdbx_description
1 polymer ?
#
loop_
_entity_poly.entity_id
_entity_poly.type
_entity_poly.pdbx_seq_one_letter_code
_entity_poly.pdbx_strand_id
1 'polypeptide(L)'
;HDFVIRFAGEGGQGLVTSADALARAAAHAGYFVQTHSTFPSQIMGGPASSQVRISTTPVLSSGDGVDVLVALNQYAYDHHNEDLNAGGVTVYNAEEYDLPEGGNYFGIKADELAKSTGNARAANMVTIGAVAQLIDFKLEEIDGFITQRFTRGRPGDDEIIEANIKAVRLGVEIAKTAGFTVGQLEAPNAPDYQQIVITGNAALSMGATAAGLNFYAGYPISPATTVLVWMENNLWGEGRFVHQVASEIEAINAIIGAGFSGKKAMTATAGPGFSLMSEGLGLAWMAEIPLVVTNVQRGGPATGLPTKSEQSDLYTCLHPAHGDIKMPLLAPGTIEECFYAGALAINWAERYQGPVILVS
;
A
#
# COMPACT_ATOMS: atom_id res chain seq x y z
N HIS A 1 11.69 17.81 -10.79
CA HIS A 1 10.90 18.12 -9.61
C HIS A 1 9.97 16.97 -9.28
N ASP A 2 9.68 16.82 -8.01
CA ASP A 2 8.69 15.87 -7.49
C ASP A 2 7.58 16.63 -6.77
N PHE A 3 6.40 16.00 -6.71
CA PHE A 3 5.25 16.52 -5.97
C PHE A 3 4.78 15.48 -4.97
N VAL A 4 4.45 15.96 -3.78
CA VAL A 4 3.89 15.17 -2.69
C VAL A 4 2.44 15.61 -2.47
N ILE A 5 1.51 14.69 -2.68
CA ILE A 5 0.07 14.91 -2.53
C ILE A 5 -0.43 14.07 -1.37
N ARG A 6 -1.12 14.65 -0.40
CA ARG A 6 -1.72 13.94 0.72
C ARG A 6 -3.23 14.09 0.72
N PHE A 7 -3.93 12.96 0.73
CA PHE A 7 -5.36 12.87 0.97
C PHE A 7 -5.57 12.52 2.45
N ALA A 8 -6.26 13.36 3.19
CA ALA A 8 -6.48 13.20 4.63
C ALA A 8 -7.96 13.37 5.00
N GLY A 9 -8.43 12.57 5.95
CA GLY A 9 -9.83 12.54 6.36
C GLY A 9 -10.09 11.37 7.31
N GLU A 10 -11.22 10.70 7.15
CA GLU A 10 -11.61 9.51 7.91
C GLU A 10 -11.52 8.23 7.09
N GLY A 11 -11.31 7.12 7.81
CA GLY A 11 -11.37 5.79 7.20
C GLY A 11 -12.72 5.54 6.52
N GLY A 12 -12.69 5.11 5.26
CA GLY A 12 -13.89 4.88 4.45
C GLY A 12 -14.22 5.99 3.44
N GLN A 13 -13.62 7.17 3.54
CA GLN A 13 -13.82 8.28 2.58
C GLN A 13 -13.08 8.11 1.24
N GLY A 14 -12.46 6.97 1.00
CA GLY A 14 -11.80 6.65 -0.27
C GLY A 14 -10.41 7.28 -0.46
N LEU A 15 -9.76 7.71 0.60
CA LEU A 15 -8.43 8.35 0.57
C LEU A 15 -7.39 7.48 -0.14
N VAL A 16 -7.31 6.20 0.24
CA VAL A 16 -6.39 5.22 -0.36
C VAL A 16 -6.72 5.01 -1.84
N THR A 17 -7.99 4.95 -2.18
CA THR A 17 -8.44 4.78 -3.58
C THR A 17 -8.03 5.97 -4.44
N SER A 18 -8.14 7.19 -3.91
CA SER A 18 -7.73 8.42 -4.60
C SER A 18 -6.22 8.45 -4.83
N ALA A 19 -5.45 8.13 -3.78
CA ALA A 19 -4.00 8.06 -3.85
C ALA A 19 -3.52 6.98 -4.83
N ASP A 20 -4.09 5.77 -4.76
CA ASP A 20 -3.76 4.66 -5.67
C ASP A 20 -4.13 4.99 -7.13
N ALA A 21 -5.26 5.64 -7.36
CA ALA A 21 -5.66 6.08 -8.69
C ALA A 21 -4.66 7.06 -9.31
N LEU A 22 -4.28 8.08 -8.55
CA LEU A 22 -3.30 9.07 -9.00
C LEU A 22 -1.90 8.44 -9.20
N ALA A 23 -1.47 7.56 -8.27
CA ALA A 23 -0.20 6.85 -8.37
C ALA A 23 -0.13 5.96 -9.63
N ARG A 24 -1.20 5.20 -9.91
CA ARG A 24 -1.26 4.33 -11.10
C ARG A 24 -1.29 5.12 -12.39
N ALA A 25 -2.08 6.21 -12.44
CA ALA A 25 -2.08 7.10 -13.60
C ALA A 25 -0.67 7.69 -13.85
N ALA A 26 0.01 8.14 -12.80
CA ALA A 26 1.36 8.69 -12.91
C ALA A 26 2.40 7.63 -13.31
N ALA A 27 2.33 6.42 -12.75
CA ALA A 27 3.23 5.33 -13.15
C ALA A 27 3.00 4.90 -14.61
N HIS A 28 1.74 4.86 -15.06
CA HIS A 28 1.41 4.57 -16.45
C HIS A 28 1.97 5.65 -17.41
N ALA A 29 1.97 6.91 -16.97
CA ALA A 29 2.59 8.03 -17.69
C ALA A 29 4.13 7.97 -17.69
N GLY A 30 4.76 7.05 -16.96
CA GLY A 30 6.21 6.87 -16.90
C GLY A 30 6.91 7.56 -15.73
N TYR A 31 6.15 8.09 -14.76
CA TYR A 31 6.72 8.65 -13.52
C TYR A 31 7.06 7.55 -12.52
N PHE A 32 8.04 7.84 -11.67
CA PHE A 32 8.29 7.05 -10.47
C PHE A 32 7.32 7.52 -9.38
N VAL A 33 6.73 6.56 -8.67
CA VAL A 33 5.73 6.85 -7.64
C VAL A 33 6.01 6.09 -6.37
N GLN A 34 5.67 6.69 -5.24
CA GLN A 34 5.61 6.01 -3.95
C GLN A 34 4.34 6.43 -3.22
N THR A 35 3.67 5.46 -2.61
CA THR A 35 2.50 5.70 -1.77
C THR A 35 2.80 5.34 -0.33
N HIS A 36 2.24 6.11 0.60
CA HIS A 36 2.26 5.80 2.02
C HIS A 36 0.90 6.11 2.62
N SER A 37 0.36 5.17 3.41
CA SER A 37 -0.94 5.36 4.04
C SER A 37 -0.87 5.11 5.53
N THR A 38 -1.56 5.95 6.29
CA THR A 38 -1.75 5.78 7.73
C THR A 38 -3.22 5.52 8.03
N PHE A 39 -3.45 4.57 8.91
CA PHE A 39 -4.80 4.15 9.30
C PHE A 39 -4.98 4.26 10.81
N PRO A 40 -6.22 4.50 11.29
CA PRO A 40 -6.55 4.34 12.69
C PRO A 40 -6.55 2.86 13.08
N SER A 41 -6.49 2.59 14.38
CA SER A 41 -6.64 1.21 14.89
C SER A 41 -8.08 0.69 14.83
N GLN A 42 -9.05 1.57 14.58
CA GLN A 42 -10.46 1.22 14.41
C GLN A 42 -10.74 0.71 12.98
N ILE A 43 -11.73 -0.17 12.86
CA ILE A 43 -12.13 -0.75 11.56
C ILE A 43 -12.83 0.28 10.67
N MET A 44 -13.59 1.21 11.26
CA MET A 44 -14.32 2.28 10.57
C MET A 44 -14.18 3.60 11.33
N GLY A 45 -14.13 4.69 10.58
CA GLY A 45 -13.93 6.03 11.14
C GLY A 45 -12.50 6.25 11.62
N GLY A 46 -12.29 7.38 12.30
CA GLY A 46 -10.99 7.80 12.79
C GLY A 46 -10.04 8.34 11.70
N PRO A 47 -8.99 9.06 12.12
CA PRO A 47 -8.13 9.79 11.22
C PRO A 47 -7.30 8.83 10.35
N ALA A 48 -7.35 9.06 9.05
CA ALA A 48 -6.60 8.33 8.04
C ALA A 48 -5.99 9.31 7.04
N SER A 49 -4.85 8.94 6.48
CA SER A 49 -4.27 9.69 5.37
C SER A 49 -3.60 8.75 4.38
N SER A 50 -3.55 9.17 3.12
CA SER A 50 -2.81 8.48 2.07
C SER A 50 -2.04 9.51 1.24
N GLN A 51 -0.75 9.29 1.10
CA GLN A 51 0.18 10.19 0.44
C GLN A 51 0.72 9.54 -0.82
N VAL A 52 0.84 10.35 -1.87
CA VAL A 52 1.48 9.96 -3.13
C VAL A 52 2.61 10.93 -3.40
N ARG A 53 3.79 10.39 -3.69
CA ARG A 53 4.91 11.14 -4.24
C ARG A 53 5.08 10.76 -5.70
N ILE A 54 5.12 11.75 -6.58
CA ILE A 54 5.29 11.60 -8.03
C ILE A 54 6.58 12.29 -8.43
N SER A 55 7.48 11.59 -9.12
CA SER A 55 8.81 12.10 -9.48
C SER A 55 9.24 11.68 -10.87
N THR A 56 10.12 12.47 -11.48
CA THR A 56 10.82 12.11 -12.73
C THR A 56 12.03 11.20 -12.50
N THR A 57 12.40 10.97 -11.24
CA THR A 57 13.52 10.10 -10.82
C THR A 57 13.05 9.08 -9.78
N PRO A 58 13.75 7.95 -9.61
CA PRO A 58 13.40 6.95 -8.60
C PRO A 58 13.26 7.56 -7.19
N VAL A 59 12.20 7.19 -6.47
CA VAL A 59 11.90 7.65 -5.12
C VAL A 59 11.93 6.50 -4.14
N LEU A 60 12.62 6.69 -2.99
CA LEU A 60 12.78 5.69 -1.93
C LEU A 60 12.19 6.14 -0.59
N SER A 61 11.51 7.29 -0.57
CA SER A 61 10.83 7.81 0.61
C SER A 61 9.52 8.50 0.23
N SER A 62 8.58 8.57 1.16
CA SER A 62 7.29 9.25 0.96
C SER A 62 7.39 10.77 0.87
N GLY A 63 8.52 11.36 1.26
CA GLY A 63 8.72 12.81 1.38
C GLY A 63 8.28 13.35 2.74
N ASP A 64 8.90 14.46 3.18
CA ASP A 64 8.64 15.06 4.49
C ASP A 64 7.55 16.14 4.43
N GLY A 65 7.60 17.02 3.44
CA GLY A 65 6.61 18.06 3.20
C GLY A 65 5.55 17.66 2.18
N VAL A 66 4.48 18.43 2.12
CA VAL A 66 3.32 18.21 1.24
C VAL A 66 3.12 19.42 0.34
N ASP A 67 2.97 19.20 -0.96
CA ASP A 67 2.72 20.27 -1.93
C ASP A 67 1.23 20.49 -2.16
N VAL A 68 0.44 19.42 -2.10
CA VAL A 68 -1.03 19.48 -2.16
C VAL A 68 -1.63 18.66 -1.01
N LEU A 69 -2.35 19.33 -0.13
CA LEU A 69 -3.15 18.68 0.90
C LEU A 69 -4.62 18.64 0.46
N VAL A 70 -5.20 17.45 0.40
CA VAL A 70 -6.65 17.26 0.26
C VAL A 70 -7.20 16.93 1.63
N ALA A 71 -7.86 17.90 2.28
CA ALA A 71 -8.43 17.74 3.62
C ALA A 71 -9.95 17.57 3.52
N LEU A 72 -10.44 16.35 3.77
CA LEU A 72 -11.87 16.04 3.61
C LEU A 72 -12.71 16.45 4.82
N ASN A 73 -12.08 16.74 5.97
CA ASN A 73 -12.76 17.27 7.15
C ASN A 73 -11.85 18.26 7.90
N GLN A 74 -12.43 19.01 8.85
CA GLN A 74 -11.70 20.02 9.65
C GLN A 74 -10.52 19.40 10.42
N TYR A 75 -10.71 18.21 10.99
CA TYR A 75 -9.64 17.52 11.73
C TYR A 75 -8.42 17.25 10.84
N ALA A 76 -8.64 16.80 9.60
CA ALA A 76 -7.57 16.55 8.65
C ALA A 76 -6.80 17.84 8.29
N TYR A 77 -7.52 18.95 8.13
CA TYR A 77 -6.89 20.25 7.91
C TYR A 77 -6.04 20.66 9.10
N ASP A 78 -6.59 20.65 10.31
CA ASP A 78 -5.90 21.10 11.53
C ASP A 78 -4.62 20.29 11.82
N HIS A 79 -4.61 18.99 11.47
CA HIS A 79 -3.48 18.09 11.75
C HIS A 79 -2.42 18.03 10.65
N HIS A 80 -2.73 18.44 9.43
CA HIS A 80 -1.81 18.29 8.30
C HIS A 80 -1.46 19.60 7.61
N ASN A 81 -2.10 20.70 7.94
CA ASN A 81 -1.83 21.98 7.29
C ASN A 81 -0.41 22.51 7.59
N GLU A 82 0.17 22.19 8.74
CA GLU A 82 1.53 22.56 9.10
C GLU A 82 2.60 21.80 8.27
N ASP A 83 2.22 20.69 7.65
CA ASP A 83 3.11 19.89 6.78
C ASP A 83 3.24 20.48 5.36
N LEU A 84 2.46 21.53 5.02
CA LEU A 84 2.52 22.15 3.69
C LEU A 84 3.85 22.82 3.44
N ASN A 85 4.42 22.53 2.27
CA ASN A 85 5.57 23.25 1.75
C ASN A 85 5.22 24.71 1.43
N ALA A 86 6.22 25.58 1.39
CA ALA A 86 6.03 26.95 0.95
C ALA A 86 5.46 27.00 -0.48
N GLY A 87 4.29 27.61 -0.65
CA GLY A 87 3.54 27.63 -1.91
C GLY A 87 2.62 26.43 -2.12
N GLY A 88 2.57 25.51 -1.18
CA GLY A 88 1.61 24.41 -1.19
C GLY A 88 0.16 24.88 -1.10
N VAL A 89 -0.77 24.06 -1.57
CA VAL A 89 -2.20 24.37 -1.66
C VAL A 89 -3.03 23.32 -0.94
N THR A 90 -4.01 23.78 -0.14
CA THR A 90 -5.03 22.89 0.44
C THR A 90 -6.31 22.91 -0.39
N VAL A 91 -6.78 21.72 -0.77
CA VAL A 91 -8.11 21.48 -1.31
C VAL A 91 -8.98 20.94 -0.18
N TYR A 92 -10.08 21.62 0.16
CA TYR A 92 -10.90 21.18 1.28
C TYR A 92 -12.34 20.86 0.88
N ASN A 93 -13.01 20.04 1.68
CA ASN A 93 -14.42 19.69 1.47
C ASN A 93 -15.35 20.81 1.99
N ALA A 94 -15.81 21.68 1.09
CA ALA A 94 -16.70 22.80 1.41
C ALA A 94 -18.17 22.37 1.68
N GLU A 95 -18.47 21.07 1.74
CA GLU A 95 -19.76 20.56 2.19
C GLU A 95 -19.76 20.31 3.70
N GLU A 96 -18.59 20.17 4.33
CA GLU A 96 -18.47 19.88 5.76
C GLU A 96 -17.98 21.05 6.61
N TYR A 97 -17.10 21.89 6.06
CA TYR A 97 -16.51 23.01 6.79
C TYR A 97 -16.04 24.13 5.86
N ASP A 98 -15.83 25.31 6.42
CA ASP A 98 -15.31 26.47 5.72
C ASP A 98 -13.99 26.93 6.34
N LEU A 99 -13.09 27.48 5.51
CA LEU A 99 -11.86 28.11 5.94
C LEU A 99 -11.94 29.64 5.72
N PRO A 100 -11.25 30.45 6.57
CA PRO A 100 -11.24 31.91 6.42
C PRO A 100 -10.66 32.33 5.06
N GLU A 101 -11.11 33.46 4.50
CA GLU A 101 -10.55 33.99 3.26
C GLU A 101 -9.07 34.37 3.39
N GLY A 102 -8.32 34.25 2.28
CA GLY A 102 -6.96 34.78 2.14
C GLY A 102 -5.81 33.78 2.32
N GLY A 103 -6.08 32.48 2.46
CA GLY A 103 -5.04 31.44 2.48
C GLY A 103 -4.84 30.76 1.12
N ASN A 104 -3.84 29.88 1.04
CA ASN A 104 -3.58 29.05 -0.12
C ASN A 104 -4.50 27.79 -0.11
N TYR A 105 -5.79 28.00 -0.15
CA TYR A 105 -6.77 26.93 -0.14
C TYR A 105 -8.03 27.31 -0.91
N PHE A 106 -8.74 26.30 -1.40
CA PHE A 106 -10.08 26.47 -1.97
C PHE A 106 -10.96 25.27 -1.67
N GLY A 107 -12.26 25.56 -1.54
CA GLY A 107 -13.26 24.55 -1.22
C GLY A 107 -13.83 23.88 -2.46
N ILE A 108 -14.09 22.58 -2.36
CA ILE A 108 -14.82 21.80 -3.37
C ILE A 108 -16.01 21.12 -2.73
N LYS A 109 -17.19 21.26 -3.36
CA LYS A 109 -18.38 20.50 -3.05
C LYS A 109 -18.42 19.23 -3.90
N ALA A 110 -17.55 18.27 -3.55
CA ALA A 110 -17.26 17.12 -4.38
C ALA A 110 -18.47 16.19 -4.55
N ASP A 111 -19.29 15.99 -3.51
CA ASP A 111 -20.48 15.14 -3.56
C ASP A 111 -21.61 15.76 -4.40
N GLU A 112 -21.82 17.08 -4.29
CA GLU A 112 -22.79 17.81 -5.11
C GLU A 112 -22.42 17.72 -6.59
N LEU A 113 -21.15 17.97 -6.90
CA LEU A 113 -20.63 17.88 -8.26
C LEU A 113 -20.70 16.48 -8.84
N ALA A 114 -20.35 15.46 -8.06
CA ALA A 114 -20.43 14.07 -8.47
C ALA A 114 -21.89 13.67 -8.82
N LYS A 115 -22.86 14.07 -7.99
CA LYS A 115 -24.27 13.85 -8.27
C LYS A 115 -24.70 14.45 -9.61
N SER A 116 -24.17 15.61 -9.98
CA SER A 116 -24.47 16.26 -11.27
C SER A 116 -23.98 15.49 -12.49
N THR A 117 -23.02 14.57 -12.33
CA THR A 117 -22.53 13.70 -13.41
C THR A 117 -23.36 12.44 -13.62
N GLY A 118 -24.34 12.17 -12.74
CA GLY A 118 -25.11 10.93 -12.70
C GLY A 118 -24.50 9.83 -11.83
N ASN A 119 -23.33 10.04 -11.23
CA ASN A 119 -22.68 9.06 -10.35
C ASN A 119 -22.21 9.73 -9.04
N ALA A 120 -23.04 9.65 -8.00
CA ALA A 120 -22.71 10.20 -6.68
C ALA A 120 -21.44 9.60 -6.05
N ARG A 121 -20.94 8.45 -6.54
CA ARG A 121 -19.71 7.82 -6.05
C ARG A 121 -18.44 8.38 -6.70
N ALA A 122 -18.57 9.31 -7.65
CA ALA A 122 -17.45 9.91 -8.36
C ALA A 122 -16.83 11.12 -7.64
N ALA A 123 -17.20 11.42 -6.39
CA ALA A 123 -16.67 12.56 -5.62
C ALA A 123 -15.14 12.58 -5.56
N ASN A 124 -14.52 11.42 -5.37
CA ASN A 124 -13.06 11.31 -5.37
C ASN A 124 -12.43 11.70 -6.73
N MET A 125 -13.14 11.48 -7.84
CA MET A 125 -12.66 11.86 -9.17
C MET A 125 -12.70 13.38 -9.37
N VAL A 126 -13.65 14.08 -8.77
CA VAL A 126 -13.65 15.56 -8.73
C VAL A 126 -12.39 16.07 -8.04
N THR A 127 -12.07 15.51 -6.89
CA THR A 127 -10.88 15.88 -6.11
C THR A 127 -9.58 15.57 -6.87
N ILE A 128 -9.50 14.41 -7.51
CA ILE A 128 -8.34 14.02 -8.34
C ILE A 128 -8.17 14.99 -9.52
N GLY A 129 -9.25 15.43 -10.15
CA GLY A 129 -9.22 16.43 -11.22
C GLY A 129 -8.65 17.77 -10.75
N ALA A 130 -9.05 18.21 -9.56
CA ALA A 130 -8.51 19.44 -8.97
C ALA A 130 -7.00 19.31 -8.67
N VAL A 131 -6.59 18.20 -8.07
CA VAL A 131 -5.16 17.92 -7.81
C VAL A 131 -4.35 17.90 -9.11
N ALA A 132 -4.85 17.21 -10.14
CA ALA A 132 -4.19 17.16 -11.45
C ALA A 132 -3.95 18.55 -12.04
N GLN A 133 -4.92 19.44 -11.92
CA GLN A 133 -4.79 20.82 -12.39
C GLN A 133 -3.74 21.62 -11.60
N LEU A 134 -3.63 21.39 -10.28
CA LEU A 134 -2.67 22.10 -9.43
C LEU A 134 -1.20 21.79 -9.77
N ILE A 135 -0.92 20.59 -10.28
CA ILE A 135 0.43 20.11 -10.61
C ILE A 135 0.66 19.98 -12.13
N ASP A 136 -0.27 20.45 -12.94
CA ASP A 136 -0.26 20.36 -14.41
C ASP A 136 -0.06 18.90 -14.92
N PHE A 137 -0.80 17.97 -14.30
CA PHE A 137 -0.76 16.56 -14.68
C PHE A 137 -1.67 16.29 -15.90
N LYS A 138 -1.18 15.48 -16.85
CA LYS A 138 -1.91 15.15 -18.08
C LYS A 138 -3.20 14.37 -17.80
N LEU A 139 -4.33 14.91 -18.19
CA LEU A 139 -5.65 14.33 -17.92
C LEU A 139 -5.90 13.04 -18.69
N GLU A 140 -5.26 12.86 -19.85
CA GLU A 140 -5.37 11.66 -20.68
C GLU A 140 -4.93 10.40 -19.91
N GLU A 141 -3.96 10.52 -19.01
CA GLU A 141 -3.47 9.43 -18.19
C GLU A 141 -4.49 9.01 -17.12
N ILE A 142 -5.22 10.00 -16.57
CA ILE A 142 -6.33 9.74 -15.63
C ILE A 142 -7.50 9.10 -16.38
N ASP A 143 -7.84 9.57 -17.57
CA ASP A 143 -8.89 8.98 -18.40
C ASP A 143 -8.57 7.53 -18.76
N GLY A 144 -7.30 7.26 -19.14
CA GLY A 144 -6.80 5.91 -19.40
C GLY A 144 -6.96 5.00 -18.18
N PHE A 145 -6.56 5.47 -17.00
CA PHE A 145 -6.74 4.74 -15.74
C PHE A 145 -8.22 4.46 -15.44
N ILE A 146 -9.10 5.47 -15.56
CA ILE A 146 -10.55 5.32 -15.34
C ILE A 146 -11.12 4.27 -16.29
N THR A 147 -10.78 4.36 -17.56
CA THR A 147 -11.25 3.41 -18.60
C THR A 147 -10.81 1.98 -18.23
N GLN A 148 -9.53 1.77 -17.95
CA GLN A 148 -9.01 0.46 -17.57
C GLN A 148 -9.67 -0.09 -16.28
N ARG A 149 -9.86 0.77 -15.28
CA ARG A 149 -10.41 0.38 -13.96
C ARG A 149 -11.87 -0.04 -14.01
N PHE A 150 -12.67 0.61 -14.85
CA PHE A 150 -14.10 0.41 -14.90
C PHE A 150 -14.59 -0.41 -16.10
N THR A 151 -13.74 -0.78 -17.04
CA THR A 151 -14.03 -1.77 -18.09
C THR A 151 -14.00 -3.18 -17.48
N ARG A 152 -15.15 -3.70 -17.12
CA ARG A 152 -15.33 -5.01 -16.47
C ARG A 152 -16.09 -6.00 -17.34
N GLY A 153 -16.50 -5.58 -18.55
CA GLY A 153 -17.33 -6.36 -19.48
C GLY A 153 -18.79 -6.49 -19.02
N ARG A 154 -19.29 -5.51 -18.27
CA ARG A 154 -20.67 -5.49 -17.73
C ARG A 154 -21.49 -4.38 -18.39
N PRO A 155 -22.80 -4.57 -18.54
CA PRO A 155 -23.68 -3.48 -18.94
C PRO A 155 -23.55 -2.29 -17.97
N GLY A 156 -23.45 -1.06 -18.51
CA GLY A 156 -23.32 0.17 -17.72
C GLY A 156 -21.87 0.57 -17.41
N ASP A 157 -20.85 -0.17 -17.88
CA ASP A 157 -19.45 0.23 -17.70
C ASP A 157 -19.16 1.58 -18.39
N ASP A 158 -19.70 1.80 -19.59
CA ASP A 158 -19.47 3.03 -20.36
C ASP A 158 -20.04 4.26 -19.66
N GLU A 159 -21.27 4.17 -19.09
CA GLU A 159 -21.89 5.24 -18.33
C GLU A 159 -21.09 5.58 -17.06
N ILE A 160 -20.51 4.56 -16.40
CA ILE A 160 -19.68 4.74 -15.22
C ILE A 160 -18.37 5.44 -15.61
N ILE A 161 -17.75 5.04 -16.70
CA ILE A 161 -16.52 5.64 -17.22
C ILE A 161 -16.76 7.11 -17.56
N GLU A 162 -17.79 7.39 -18.36
CA GLU A 162 -18.13 8.76 -18.77
C GLU A 162 -18.43 9.67 -17.55
N ALA A 163 -19.21 9.20 -16.59
CA ALA A 163 -19.52 9.96 -15.37
C ALA A 163 -18.25 10.26 -14.52
N ASN A 164 -17.30 9.33 -14.41
CA ASN A 164 -16.05 9.55 -13.70
C ASN A 164 -15.14 10.53 -14.45
N ILE A 165 -15.00 10.42 -15.77
CA ILE A 165 -14.23 11.38 -16.59
C ILE A 165 -14.85 12.78 -16.47
N LYS A 166 -16.18 12.90 -16.53
CA LYS A 166 -16.86 14.18 -16.34
C LYS A 166 -16.59 14.76 -14.95
N ALA A 167 -16.57 13.93 -13.91
CA ALA A 167 -16.23 14.36 -12.55
C ALA A 167 -14.81 14.93 -12.47
N VAL A 168 -13.83 14.29 -13.10
CA VAL A 168 -12.45 14.81 -13.20
C VAL A 168 -12.46 16.20 -13.85
N ARG A 169 -13.19 16.38 -14.98
CA ARG A 169 -13.25 17.69 -15.68
C ARG A 169 -13.86 18.78 -14.80
N LEU A 170 -14.88 18.46 -14.00
CA LEU A 170 -15.45 19.42 -13.04
C LEU A 170 -14.43 19.87 -11.99
N GLY A 171 -13.65 18.94 -11.46
CA GLY A 171 -12.56 19.26 -10.53
C GLY A 171 -11.50 20.18 -11.14
N VAL A 172 -11.09 19.91 -12.38
CA VAL A 172 -10.16 20.75 -13.14
C VAL A 172 -10.72 22.18 -13.29
N GLU A 173 -11.99 22.35 -13.68
CA GLU A 173 -12.59 23.66 -13.88
C GLU A 173 -12.68 24.47 -12.59
N ILE A 174 -12.94 23.81 -11.46
CA ILE A 174 -12.97 24.50 -10.15
C ILE A 174 -11.56 24.95 -9.76
N ALA A 175 -10.55 24.11 -9.91
CA ALA A 175 -9.17 24.47 -9.60
C ALA A 175 -8.67 25.62 -10.50
N LYS A 176 -9.00 25.62 -11.80
CA LYS A 176 -8.73 26.73 -12.71
C LYS A 176 -9.40 28.02 -12.26
N THR A 177 -10.67 27.93 -11.85
CA THR A 177 -11.44 29.11 -11.40
C THR A 177 -10.86 29.66 -10.10
N ALA A 178 -10.41 28.80 -9.20
CA ALA A 178 -9.75 29.19 -7.96
C ALA A 178 -8.39 29.89 -8.19
N GLY A 179 -7.76 29.66 -9.35
CA GLY A 179 -6.55 30.39 -9.77
C GLY A 179 -5.27 29.95 -9.06
N PHE A 180 -5.29 28.81 -8.33
CA PHE A 180 -4.12 28.27 -7.68
C PHE A 180 -3.33 27.33 -8.61
N THR A 181 -2.02 27.30 -8.41
CA THR A 181 -1.10 26.32 -8.99
C THR A 181 0.02 26.07 -7.98
N VAL A 182 0.48 24.84 -7.90
CA VAL A 182 1.64 24.45 -7.08
C VAL A 182 2.89 24.43 -7.94
N GLY A 183 2.73 24.02 -9.20
CA GLY A 183 3.83 23.96 -10.16
C GLY A 183 3.46 23.16 -11.39
N GLN A 184 4.46 22.95 -12.23
CA GLN A 184 4.34 22.12 -13.43
C GLN A 184 5.13 20.85 -13.23
N LEU A 185 4.48 19.70 -13.38
CA LEU A 185 5.14 18.41 -13.39
C LEU A 185 5.93 18.26 -14.69
N GLU A 186 7.25 18.16 -14.57
CA GLU A 186 8.15 17.99 -15.72
C GLU A 186 7.82 16.67 -16.44
N ALA A 187 8.17 16.60 -17.74
CA ALA A 187 7.98 15.37 -18.50
C ALA A 187 8.70 14.18 -17.84
N PRO A 188 8.09 13.00 -17.78
CA PRO A 188 8.68 11.85 -17.13
C PRO A 188 9.96 11.40 -17.85
N ASN A 189 10.94 10.97 -17.08
CA ASN A 189 12.10 10.25 -17.59
C ASN A 189 11.79 8.73 -17.54
N ALA A 190 10.85 8.33 -18.40
CA ALA A 190 10.36 6.96 -18.40
C ALA A 190 11.49 5.96 -18.67
N PRO A 191 11.63 4.89 -17.87
CA PRO A 191 12.59 3.84 -18.14
C PRO A 191 12.21 3.06 -19.42
N ASP A 192 13.16 2.34 -19.98
CA ASP A 192 12.98 1.47 -21.16
C ASP A 192 12.31 0.12 -20.83
N TYR A 193 11.85 -0.05 -19.60
CA TYR A 193 11.15 -1.24 -19.11
C TYR A 193 9.77 -0.88 -18.54
N GLN A 194 8.87 -1.87 -18.54
CA GLN A 194 7.54 -1.70 -18.00
C GLN A 194 7.58 -1.65 -16.47
N GLN A 195 7.01 -0.60 -15.89
CA GLN A 195 6.84 -0.45 -14.44
C GLN A 195 5.48 -0.98 -13.98
N ILE A 196 5.44 -1.46 -12.74
CA ILE A 196 4.21 -1.83 -12.04
C ILE A 196 4.15 -1.13 -10.69
N VAL A 197 2.96 -0.73 -10.27
CA VAL A 197 2.71 -0.23 -8.91
C VAL A 197 2.30 -1.42 -8.05
N ILE A 198 3.12 -1.75 -7.07
CA ILE A 198 2.94 -2.92 -6.21
C ILE A 198 3.37 -2.60 -4.78
N THR A 199 2.78 -3.25 -3.77
CA THR A 199 3.23 -3.15 -2.39
C THR A 199 4.36 -4.14 -2.09
N GLY A 200 5.18 -3.87 -1.05
CA GLY A 200 6.23 -4.79 -0.62
C GLY A 200 5.71 -6.19 -0.29
N ASN A 201 4.57 -6.29 0.41
CA ASN A 201 3.92 -7.56 0.72
C ASN A 201 3.50 -8.35 -0.52
N ALA A 202 2.98 -7.69 -1.54
CA ALA A 202 2.64 -8.34 -2.80
C ALA A 202 3.90 -8.73 -3.58
N ALA A 203 4.95 -7.90 -3.58
CA ALA A 203 6.22 -8.19 -4.25
C ALA A 203 6.92 -9.41 -3.64
N LEU A 204 7.02 -9.49 -2.30
CA LEU A 204 7.62 -10.67 -1.65
C LEU A 204 6.81 -11.94 -1.90
N SER A 205 5.48 -11.84 -1.91
CA SER A 205 4.58 -12.96 -2.22
C SER A 205 4.77 -13.47 -3.64
N MET A 206 4.89 -12.54 -4.59
CA MET A 206 5.17 -12.84 -6.01
C MET A 206 6.53 -13.53 -6.14
N GLY A 207 7.57 -13.02 -5.47
CA GLY A 207 8.91 -13.62 -5.48
C GLY A 207 8.93 -15.04 -4.91
N ALA A 208 8.30 -15.25 -3.76
CA ALA A 208 8.18 -16.58 -3.15
C ALA A 208 7.45 -17.57 -4.08
N THR A 209 6.36 -17.12 -4.72
CA THR A 209 5.60 -17.93 -5.69
C THR A 209 6.43 -18.25 -6.93
N ALA A 210 7.21 -17.30 -7.44
CA ALA A 210 8.12 -17.52 -8.58
C ALA A 210 9.21 -18.55 -8.26
N ALA A 211 9.66 -18.64 -7.00
CA ALA A 211 10.60 -19.67 -6.52
C ALA A 211 9.95 -21.04 -6.25
N GLY A 212 8.63 -21.17 -6.52
CA GLY A 212 7.91 -22.43 -6.42
C GLY A 212 7.26 -22.69 -5.07
N LEU A 213 7.01 -21.64 -4.26
CA LEU A 213 6.15 -21.76 -3.08
C LEU A 213 4.85 -22.48 -3.45
N ASN A 214 4.46 -23.48 -2.66
CA ASN A 214 3.26 -24.26 -2.93
C ASN A 214 2.40 -24.55 -1.69
N PHE A 215 2.84 -24.12 -0.51
CA PHE A 215 2.04 -24.20 0.71
C PHE A 215 2.18 -22.90 1.52
N TYR A 216 1.06 -22.26 1.79
CA TYR A 216 1.01 -21.08 2.66
C TYR A 216 -0.03 -21.30 3.76
N ALA A 217 0.36 -21.05 5.01
CA ALA A 217 -0.57 -21.02 6.13
C ALA A 217 -0.40 -19.68 6.87
N GLY A 218 -1.50 -18.98 7.16
CA GLY A 218 -1.42 -17.68 7.82
C GLY A 218 -2.61 -17.36 8.70
N TYR A 219 -2.34 -16.71 9.82
CA TYR A 219 -3.33 -16.09 10.68
C TYR A 219 -3.42 -14.59 10.36
N PRO A 220 -4.61 -14.02 10.18
CA PRO A 220 -4.76 -12.59 9.86
C PRO A 220 -4.25 -11.68 10.96
N ILE A 221 -3.21 -10.93 10.67
CA ILE A 221 -2.62 -9.93 11.58
C ILE A 221 -2.08 -8.74 10.75
N SER A 222 -2.42 -7.50 11.17
CA SER A 222 -1.89 -6.30 10.50
C SER A 222 -0.39 -6.14 10.80
N PRO A 223 0.46 -5.78 9.79
CA PRO A 223 0.12 -5.53 8.39
C PRO A 223 0.29 -6.76 7.47
N ALA A 224 0.58 -7.95 8.01
CA ALA A 224 0.85 -9.17 7.24
C ALA A 224 -0.38 -9.78 6.53
N THR A 225 -1.60 -9.38 6.91
CA THR A 225 -2.84 -9.91 6.31
C THR A 225 -2.87 -9.80 4.79
N THR A 226 -2.25 -8.75 4.22
CA THR A 226 -2.22 -8.56 2.76
C THR A 226 -1.38 -9.61 2.03
N VAL A 227 -0.42 -10.27 2.71
CA VAL A 227 0.29 -11.44 2.19
C VAL A 227 -0.68 -12.62 2.04
N LEU A 228 -1.47 -12.92 3.10
CA LEU A 228 -2.49 -13.98 3.06
C LEU A 228 -3.48 -13.73 1.92
N VAL A 229 -4.04 -12.53 1.84
CA VAL A 229 -4.99 -12.16 0.77
C VAL A 229 -4.37 -12.28 -0.62
N TRP A 230 -3.10 -11.91 -0.77
CA TRP A 230 -2.40 -12.09 -2.04
C TRP A 230 -2.25 -13.58 -2.40
N MET A 231 -1.88 -14.41 -1.44
CA MET A 231 -1.73 -15.86 -1.63
C MET A 231 -3.07 -16.52 -2.00
N GLU A 232 -4.16 -16.17 -1.32
CA GLU A 232 -5.50 -16.66 -1.64
C GLU A 232 -5.93 -16.36 -3.08
N ASN A 233 -5.54 -15.21 -3.60
CA ASN A 233 -5.89 -14.77 -4.94
C ASN A 233 -4.94 -15.31 -6.04
N ASN A 234 -3.71 -15.72 -5.70
CA ASN A 234 -2.67 -15.98 -6.70
C ASN A 234 -1.98 -17.36 -6.56
N LEU A 235 -1.94 -17.95 -5.36
CA LEU A 235 -1.30 -19.25 -5.13
C LEU A 235 -2.33 -20.38 -5.27
N TRP A 236 -2.85 -20.60 -6.47
CA TRP A 236 -3.82 -21.63 -6.77
C TRP A 236 -3.32 -22.56 -7.87
N GLY A 237 -3.93 -23.76 -7.96
CA GLY A 237 -3.57 -24.80 -8.92
C GLY A 237 -3.27 -26.14 -8.24
N GLU A 238 -2.99 -27.15 -9.04
CA GLU A 238 -2.69 -28.49 -8.54
C GLU A 238 -1.45 -28.50 -7.64
N GLY A 239 -1.57 -29.12 -6.49
CA GLY A 239 -0.50 -29.25 -5.49
C GLY A 239 -0.19 -27.98 -4.70
N ARG A 240 -0.95 -26.91 -4.88
CA ARG A 240 -0.82 -25.63 -4.16
C ARG A 240 -1.93 -25.47 -3.13
N PHE A 241 -1.59 -24.96 -1.96
CA PHE A 241 -2.52 -24.78 -0.85
C PHE A 241 -2.30 -23.43 -0.17
N VAL A 242 -3.41 -22.76 0.12
CA VAL A 242 -3.46 -21.60 1.02
C VAL A 242 -4.44 -21.92 2.14
N HIS A 243 -4.00 -21.77 3.37
CA HIS A 243 -4.80 -22.09 4.53
C HIS A 243 -4.82 -20.93 5.52
N GLN A 244 -6.00 -20.36 5.75
CA GLN A 244 -6.20 -19.44 6.87
C GLN A 244 -6.42 -20.26 8.14
N VAL A 245 -5.55 -20.07 9.10
CA VAL A 245 -5.52 -20.82 10.38
C VAL A 245 -6.10 -19.99 11.53
N ALA A 246 -6.33 -20.62 12.69
CA ALA A 246 -6.93 -19.99 13.86
C ALA A 246 -5.92 -19.29 14.79
N SER A 247 -4.60 -19.50 14.58
CA SER A 247 -3.54 -18.86 15.36
C SER A 247 -2.18 -18.96 14.66
N GLU A 248 -1.22 -18.15 15.11
CA GLU A 248 0.16 -18.23 14.63
C GLU A 248 0.85 -19.53 15.06
N ILE A 249 0.46 -20.11 16.19
CA ILE A 249 0.96 -21.42 16.63
C ILE A 249 0.51 -22.50 15.64
N GLU A 250 -0.72 -22.45 15.17
CA GLU A 250 -1.20 -23.35 14.12
C GLU A 250 -0.48 -23.10 12.80
N ALA A 251 -0.25 -21.82 12.42
CA ALA A 251 0.45 -21.47 11.19
C ALA A 251 1.85 -22.09 11.13
N ILE A 252 2.67 -21.90 12.18
CA ILE A 252 4.04 -22.43 12.20
C ILE A 252 4.03 -23.97 12.16
N ASN A 253 3.15 -24.63 12.90
CA ASN A 253 3.08 -26.10 12.89
C ASN A 253 2.57 -26.64 11.55
N ALA A 254 1.64 -25.95 10.87
CA ALA A 254 1.17 -26.32 9.55
C ALA A 254 2.29 -26.27 8.51
N ILE A 255 3.10 -25.19 8.51
CA ILE A 255 4.23 -25.08 7.56
C ILE A 255 5.39 -26.02 7.90
N ILE A 256 5.59 -26.40 9.18
CA ILE A 256 6.52 -27.45 9.58
C ILE A 256 6.10 -28.77 8.98
N GLY A 257 4.82 -29.16 9.16
CA GLY A 257 4.28 -30.39 8.58
C GLY A 257 4.34 -30.41 7.04
N ALA A 258 4.07 -29.28 6.41
CA ALA A 258 4.18 -29.14 4.96
C ALA A 258 5.64 -29.27 4.48
N GLY A 259 6.59 -28.58 5.12
CA GLY A 259 8.02 -28.68 4.82
C GLY A 259 8.55 -30.11 5.02
N PHE A 260 8.17 -30.77 6.11
CA PHE A 260 8.50 -32.18 6.36
C PHE A 260 7.97 -33.10 5.25
N SER A 261 6.83 -32.80 4.67
CA SER A 261 6.26 -33.56 3.54
C SER A 261 6.85 -33.21 2.17
N GLY A 262 7.85 -32.33 2.11
CA GLY A 262 8.53 -31.91 0.87
C GLY A 262 7.83 -30.76 0.16
N LYS A 263 6.97 -29.99 0.83
CA LYS A 263 6.38 -28.76 0.29
C LYS A 263 7.28 -27.57 0.58
N LYS A 264 7.39 -26.64 -0.39
CA LYS A 264 7.94 -25.32 -0.13
C LYS A 264 6.91 -24.51 0.62
N ALA A 265 7.16 -24.25 1.90
CA ALA A 265 6.18 -23.73 2.83
C ALA A 265 6.56 -22.36 3.40
N MET A 266 5.56 -21.50 3.58
CA MET A 266 5.74 -20.14 4.09
C MET A 266 4.56 -19.73 4.97
N THR A 267 4.87 -18.87 5.96
CA THR A 267 3.88 -18.07 6.70
C THR A 267 4.32 -16.61 6.77
N ALA A 268 3.37 -15.71 7.01
CA ALA A 268 3.65 -14.30 7.31
C ALA A 268 2.88 -13.86 8.54
N THR A 269 3.53 -13.08 9.39
CA THR A 269 3.00 -12.57 10.65
C THR A 269 3.57 -11.19 10.97
N ALA A 270 3.29 -10.65 12.15
CA ALA A 270 3.92 -9.46 12.72
C ALA A 270 4.56 -9.83 14.07
N GLY A 271 5.26 -8.89 14.70
CA GLY A 271 6.01 -9.10 15.95
C GLY A 271 5.32 -9.97 17.01
N PRO A 272 4.06 -9.69 17.42
CA PRO A 272 3.36 -10.52 18.41
C PRO A 272 3.20 -11.98 17.98
N GLY A 273 2.80 -12.20 16.73
CA GLY A 273 2.64 -13.56 16.19
C GLY A 273 3.97 -14.27 15.98
N PHE A 274 5.02 -13.53 15.59
CA PHE A 274 6.38 -14.07 15.49
C PHE A 274 6.88 -14.59 16.84
N SER A 275 6.59 -13.89 17.92
CA SER A 275 6.91 -14.36 19.29
C SER A 275 6.23 -15.70 19.63
N LEU A 276 5.00 -15.94 19.15
CA LEU A 276 4.29 -17.20 19.34
C LEU A 276 4.87 -18.36 18.51
N MET A 277 5.69 -18.09 17.51
CA MET A 277 6.30 -19.09 16.63
C MET A 277 7.68 -19.57 17.13
N SER A 278 8.22 -18.98 18.19
CA SER A 278 9.61 -19.22 18.65
C SER A 278 9.94 -20.69 18.84
N GLU A 279 9.08 -21.45 19.50
CA GLU A 279 9.32 -22.89 19.75
C GLU A 279 9.27 -23.70 18.45
N GLY A 280 8.27 -23.41 17.59
CA GLY A 280 8.16 -24.07 16.27
C GLY A 280 9.38 -23.79 15.37
N LEU A 281 9.93 -22.56 15.39
CA LEU A 281 11.17 -22.24 14.69
C LEU A 281 12.35 -23.08 15.21
N GLY A 282 12.46 -23.25 16.53
CA GLY A 282 13.46 -24.13 17.14
C GLY A 282 13.32 -25.59 16.69
N LEU A 283 12.08 -26.10 16.65
CA LEU A 283 11.79 -27.44 16.14
C LEU A 283 12.19 -27.59 14.66
N ALA A 284 11.81 -26.63 13.81
CA ALA A 284 12.16 -26.65 12.39
C ALA A 284 13.66 -26.67 12.15
N TRP A 285 14.40 -25.87 12.96
CA TRP A 285 15.86 -25.83 12.90
C TRP A 285 16.49 -27.15 13.32
N MET A 286 16.04 -27.75 14.44
CA MET A 286 16.54 -29.03 14.93
C MET A 286 16.25 -30.22 14.02
N ALA A 287 15.11 -30.17 13.35
CA ALA A 287 14.65 -31.25 12.45
C ALA A 287 15.06 -31.03 10.99
N GLU A 288 15.82 -29.97 10.70
CA GLU A 288 16.30 -29.61 9.34
C GLU A 288 15.14 -29.46 8.34
N ILE A 289 14.05 -28.81 8.75
CA ILE A 289 12.84 -28.62 7.93
C ILE A 289 12.89 -27.27 7.23
N PRO A 290 12.91 -27.25 5.87
CA PRO A 290 12.90 -26.02 5.09
C PRO A 290 11.54 -25.31 5.18
N LEU A 291 11.55 -24.04 5.58
CA LEU A 291 10.38 -23.19 5.62
C LEU A 291 10.77 -21.71 5.67
N VAL A 292 9.84 -20.80 5.37
CA VAL A 292 10.02 -19.36 5.48
C VAL A 292 9.02 -18.75 6.43
N VAL A 293 9.50 -17.94 7.37
CA VAL A 293 8.65 -17.09 8.22
C VAL A 293 8.95 -15.63 7.89
N THR A 294 7.93 -14.92 7.41
CA THR A 294 8.02 -13.47 7.17
C THR A 294 7.46 -12.72 8.37
N ASN A 295 8.29 -11.83 8.95
CA ASN A 295 7.85 -10.86 9.96
C ASN A 295 7.66 -9.49 9.29
N VAL A 296 6.42 -9.10 9.06
CA VAL A 296 6.04 -7.76 8.58
C VAL A 296 5.90 -6.86 9.80
N GLN A 297 6.88 -6.00 10.01
CA GLN A 297 7.07 -5.27 11.27
C GLN A 297 6.00 -4.24 11.54
N ARG A 298 5.66 -4.05 12.80
CA ARG A 298 4.78 -3.00 13.32
C ARG A 298 5.23 -2.58 14.70
N GLY A 299 4.73 -1.43 15.18
CA GLY A 299 5.03 -0.92 16.51
C GLY A 299 4.69 -1.91 17.63
N GLY A 300 5.63 -2.15 18.53
CA GLY A 300 5.53 -2.97 19.73
C GLY A 300 5.58 -2.15 21.01
N PRO A 301 5.72 -2.77 22.21
CA PRO A 301 5.65 -4.21 22.50
C PRO A 301 4.21 -4.77 22.59
N ALA A 302 4.09 -6.09 22.76
CA ALA A 302 2.83 -6.84 22.85
C ALA A 302 1.96 -6.64 21.59
N THR A 303 0.65 -6.42 21.72
CA THR A 303 -0.22 -6.08 20.59
C THR A 303 0.24 -4.78 19.91
N GLY A 304 0.83 -3.87 20.65
CA GLY A 304 1.48 -2.68 20.17
C GLY A 304 0.56 -1.73 19.40
N LEU A 305 1.10 -1.20 18.32
CA LEU A 305 0.45 -0.26 17.41
C LEU A 305 0.19 -0.94 16.06
N PRO A 306 -0.93 -1.67 15.87
CA PRO A 306 -1.15 -2.54 14.71
C PRO A 306 -1.04 -1.86 13.35
N THR A 307 -1.31 -0.57 13.29
CA THR A 307 -1.34 0.23 12.06
C THR A 307 -0.19 1.22 11.93
N LYS A 308 0.81 1.14 12.82
CA LYS A 308 2.01 1.99 12.79
C LYS A 308 3.23 1.16 12.45
N SER A 309 3.92 1.57 11.40
CA SER A 309 5.18 0.95 10.97
C SER A 309 6.30 1.29 11.96
N GLU A 310 7.07 0.28 12.33
CA GLU A 310 8.25 0.42 13.18
C GLU A 310 9.25 -0.70 12.86
N GLN A 311 10.55 -0.46 12.99
CA GLN A 311 11.61 -1.43 12.72
C GLN A 311 12.27 -1.87 14.04
N SER A 312 11.48 -2.41 14.98
CA SER A 312 11.95 -2.79 16.32
C SER A 312 12.15 -4.31 16.53
N ASP A 313 11.81 -5.14 15.53
CA ASP A 313 11.81 -6.60 15.68
C ASP A 313 13.11 -7.28 15.26
N LEU A 314 14.12 -6.54 14.82
CA LEU A 314 15.35 -7.11 14.26
C LEU A 314 16.05 -8.06 15.23
N TYR A 315 16.21 -7.67 16.50
CA TYR A 315 16.86 -8.54 17.50
C TYR A 315 16.05 -9.81 17.79
N THR A 316 14.73 -9.73 17.83
CA THR A 316 13.85 -10.89 17.98
C THR A 316 13.98 -11.84 16.80
N CYS A 317 14.14 -11.31 15.58
CA CYS A 317 14.34 -12.10 14.37
C CYS A 317 15.76 -12.71 14.30
N LEU A 318 16.77 -12.04 14.84
CA LEU A 318 18.15 -12.56 14.94
C LEU A 318 18.30 -13.67 16.01
N HIS A 319 17.46 -13.62 17.04
CA HIS A 319 17.44 -14.57 18.15
C HIS A 319 16.02 -15.13 18.36
N PRO A 320 15.49 -15.88 17.36
CA PRO A 320 14.05 -16.19 17.28
C PRO A 320 13.58 -17.27 18.26
N ALA A 321 14.51 -18.02 18.88
CA ALA A 321 14.19 -19.11 19.80
C ALA A 321 15.26 -19.28 20.86
N HIS A 322 14.97 -20.07 21.89
CA HIS A 322 15.93 -20.45 22.90
C HIS A 322 17.01 -21.42 22.33
N GLY A 323 18.14 -21.54 23.01
CA GLY A 323 19.28 -22.36 22.59
C GLY A 323 20.24 -21.65 21.63
N ASP A 324 21.29 -22.36 21.23
CA ASP A 324 22.33 -21.85 20.35
C ASP A 324 21.95 -22.05 18.87
N ILE A 325 20.92 -21.34 18.41
CA ILE A 325 20.46 -21.43 17.03
C ILE A 325 20.75 -20.14 16.27
N LYS A 326 21.04 -20.28 14.97
CA LYS A 326 21.17 -19.16 14.03
C LYS A 326 20.46 -19.51 12.74
N MET A 327 19.61 -18.61 12.30
CA MET A 327 18.85 -18.75 11.06
C MET A 327 19.25 -17.66 10.07
N PRO A 328 19.27 -17.94 8.77
CA PRO A 328 19.40 -16.90 7.76
C PRO A 328 18.28 -15.85 7.93
N LEU A 329 18.66 -14.59 7.88
CA LEU A 329 17.77 -13.43 7.99
C LEU A 329 17.95 -12.55 6.76
N LEU A 330 16.86 -12.27 6.07
CA LEU A 330 16.81 -11.37 4.92
C LEU A 330 15.99 -10.13 5.29
N ALA A 331 16.49 -8.95 4.94
CA ALA A 331 15.82 -7.66 5.19
C ALA A 331 15.93 -6.80 3.93
N PRO A 332 14.95 -6.87 3.01
CA PRO A 332 14.93 -6.04 1.82
C PRO A 332 14.71 -4.57 2.17
N GLY A 333 15.41 -3.67 1.49
CA GLY A 333 15.33 -2.23 1.69
C GLY A 333 14.43 -1.50 0.68
N THR A 334 13.99 -2.18 -0.38
CA THR A 334 13.12 -1.61 -1.41
C THR A 334 12.01 -2.59 -1.79
N ILE A 335 10.95 -2.08 -2.48
CA ILE A 335 9.86 -2.94 -2.99
C ILE A 335 10.38 -3.94 -4.01
N GLU A 336 11.33 -3.54 -4.87
CA GLU A 336 11.98 -4.45 -5.81
C GLU A 336 12.76 -5.55 -5.09
N GLU A 337 13.53 -5.19 -4.07
CA GLU A 337 14.26 -6.16 -3.25
C GLU A 337 13.33 -7.11 -2.50
N CYS A 338 12.10 -6.71 -2.15
CA CYS A 338 11.10 -7.62 -1.58
C CYS A 338 10.79 -8.80 -2.51
N PHE A 339 10.72 -8.57 -3.82
CA PHE A 339 10.53 -9.66 -4.79
C PHE A 339 11.69 -10.64 -4.76
N TYR A 340 12.92 -10.14 -4.86
CA TYR A 340 14.10 -11.00 -4.86
C TYR A 340 14.31 -11.69 -3.50
N ALA A 341 14.03 -11.01 -2.39
CA ALA A 341 14.14 -11.59 -1.05
C ALA A 341 13.10 -12.69 -0.83
N GLY A 342 11.87 -12.54 -1.31
CA GLY A 342 10.87 -13.60 -1.29
C GLY A 342 11.32 -14.87 -2.02
N ALA A 343 11.87 -14.71 -3.23
CA ALA A 343 12.43 -15.82 -3.99
C ALA A 343 13.66 -16.44 -3.32
N LEU A 344 14.58 -15.60 -2.83
CA LEU A 344 15.81 -16.02 -2.18
C LEU A 344 15.54 -16.79 -0.89
N ALA A 345 14.55 -16.34 -0.08
CA ALA A 345 14.18 -17.01 1.16
C ALA A 345 13.76 -18.46 0.92
N ILE A 346 12.88 -18.69 -0.07
CA ILE A 346 12.45 -20.04 -0.46
C ILE A 346 13.64 -20.89 -0.93
N ASN A 347 14.50 -20.33 -1.79
CA ASN A 347 15.66 -21.03 -2.32
C ASN A 347 16.68 -21.35 -1.22
N TRP A 348 16.88 -20.47 -0.25
CA TRP A 348 17.81 -20.72 0.87
C TRP A 348 17.26 -21.75 1.83
N ALA A 349 15.96 -21.72 2.14
CA ALA A 349 15.33 -22.74 2.96
C ALA A 349 15.57 -24.16 2.38
N GLU A 350 15.33 -24.33 1.10
CA GLU A 350 15.57 -25.58 0.38
C GLU A 350 17.06 -25.96 0.30
N ARG A 351 17.93 -24.97 0.03
CA ARG A 351 19.37 -25.23 -0.13
C ARG A 351 20.05 -25.63 1.20
N TYR A 352 19.69 -24.94 2.27
CA TYR A 352 20.34 -25.11 3.58
C TYR A 352 19.55 -26.02 4.53
N GLN A 353 18.39 -26.51 4.09
CA GLN A 353 17.52 -27.43 4.82
C GLN A 353 17.21 -26.92 6.23
N GLY A 354 16.57 -25.74 6.29
CA GLY A 354 16.22 -25.12 7.55
C GLY A 354 15.37 -23.87 7.37
N PRO A 355 14.86 -23.31 8.47
CA PRO A 355 14.05 -22.12 8.44
C PRO A 355 14.85 -20.87 8.01
N VAL A 356 14.21 -20.01 7.21
CA VAL A 356 14.70 -18.69 6.82
C VAL A 356 13.71 -17.64 7.30
N ILE A 357 14.20 -16.57 7.89
CA ILE A 357 13.40 -15.44 8.34
C ILE A 357 13.53 -14.30 7.33
N LEU A 358 12.40 -13.74 6.93
CA LEU A 358 12.30 -12.56 6.09
C LEU A 358 11.67 -11.43 6.90
N VAL A 359 12.37 -10.33 7.08
CA VAL A 359 11.90 -9.13 7.81
C VAL A 359 11.53 -8.06 6.80
N SER A 360 10.30 -7.53 6.91
CA SER A 360 9.80 -6.50 5.98
C SER A 360 9.07 -5.38 6.74
#